data_7ac7fc0b39b74acf2b5e3c892a0abcff
#
_entry.id   7ac7fc0b39b74acf2b5e3c892a0abcff
#
_cell.length_a   1.000
_cell.length_b   1.000
_cell.length_c   1.000
_cell.angle_alpha   90.00
_cell.angle_beta   90.00
_cell.angle_gamma   90.00
#
_symmetry.space_group_name_H-M   'P 1'
#
loop_
_entity.id
_entity.type
_entity.pdbx_description
1 polymer ?
#
loop_
_entity_poly.entity_id
_entity_poly.type
_entity_poly.pdbx_seq_one_letter_code
_entity_poly.pdbx_strand_id
1 'polypeptide(L)' 'MIRAAXGPTSYDRVLAVNVFGTKAVMLLAIIGFIGDRSGFLDIAILYGLVNFIATVALLRFVETKRLT' A
#
# COMPACT_ATOMS: atom_id res chain seq x y z
N MET A 1 -13.89 -6.56 -2.89
CA MET A 1 -12.69 -7.18 -3.45
C MET A 1 -12.81 -7.56 -4.91
N ILE A 2 -14.01 -7.78 -5.38
CA ILE A 2 -14.18 -8.01 -6.81
C ILE A 2 -13.65 -6.83 -7.61
N ARG A 3 -13.85 -5.64 -7.12
CA ARG A 3 -13.36 -4.45 -7.79
C ARG A 3 -11.83 -4.43 -7.84
N ALA A 4 -11.18 -4.98 -6.83
CA ALA A 4 -9.73 -5.05 -6.82
C ALA A 4 -9.21 -6.02 -7.86
N ALA A 5 -9.91 -7.12 -8.04
CA ALA A 5 -9.52 -8.13 -9.03
C ALA A 5 -9.83 -7.68 -10.44
N UNK A 6 -10.88 -7.19 -10.47
CA UNK A 6 -11.13 -6.93 -11.53
C UNK A 6 -11.24 -5.75 -11.77
N GLY A 7 -10.79 -5.08 -11.20
CA GLY A 7 -11.01 -3.69 -11.18
C GLY A 7 -11.22 -3.10 -12.56
N PRO A 8 -12.21 -2.27 -12.69
CA PRO A 8 -12.47 -1.66 -14.00
C PRO A 8 -11.34 -0.74 -14.44
N THR A 9 -10.58 -0.19 -13.50
CA THR A 9 -9.47 0.67 -13.84
C THR A 9 -8.26 0.34 -13.00
N SER A 10 -7.09 0.72 -13.51
CA SER A 10 -5.87 0.54 -12.75
C SER A 10 -5.89 1.36 -11.47
N TYR A 11 -6.54 2.50 -11.51
CA TYR A 11 -6.65 3.36 -10.34
C TYR A 11 -7.37 2.64 -9.21
N ASP A 12 -8.48 1.97 -9.55
CA ASP A 12 -9.24 1.26 -8.54
C ASP A 12 -8.42 0.12 -7.94
N ARG A 13 -7.67 -0.57 -8.77
CA ARG A 13 -6.84 -1.67 -8.29
C ARG A 13 -5.74 -1.18 -7.37
N VAL A 14 -5.09 -0.09 -7.74
CA VAL A 14 -4.03 0.48 -6.92
C VAL A 14 -4.59 0.91 -5.57
N LEU A 15 -5.76 1.53 -5.59
CA LEU A 15 -6.38 2.00 -4.37
C LEU A 15 -6.71 0.83 -3.44
N ALA A 16 -7.28 -0.22 -3.99
CA ALA A 16 -7.66 -1.39 -3.18
C ALA A 16 -6.43 -2.06 -2.57
N VAL A 17 -5.40 -2.24 -3.39
CA VAL A 17 -4.18 -2.87 -2.90
C VAL A 17 -3.52 -2.00 -1.83
N ASN A 18 -3.56 -0.70 -2.03
CA ASN A 18 -2.97 0.22 -1.07
C ASN A 18 -3.69 0.15 0.28
N VAL A 19 -5.01 0.13 0.24
CA VAL A 19 -5.78 0.05 1.48
C VAL A 19 -5.50 -1.26 2.19
N PHE A 20 -5.51 -2.35 1.45
CA PHE A 20 -5.24 -3.66 2.03
C PHE A 20 -3.84 -3.71 2.63
N GLY A 21 -2.86 -3.21 1.89
CA GLY A 21 -1.49 -3.21 2.37
C GLY A 21 -1.30 -2.36 3.62
N THR A 22 -1.99 -1.22 3.66
CA THR A 22 -1.91 -0.36 4.83
C THR A 22 -2.46 -1.04 6.06
N LYS A 23 -3.60 -1.70 5.90
CA LYS A 23 -4.18 -2.42 7.02
C LYS A 23 -3.28 -3.56 7.48
N ALA A 24 -2.68 -4.27 6.54
CA ALA A 24 -1.79 -5.37 6.87
C ALA A 24 -0.57 -4.87 7.64
N VAL A 25 0.01 -3.76 7.21
CA VAL A 25 1.20 -3.25 7.87
C VAL A 25 0.87 -2.69 9.25
N MET A 26 -0.32 -2.14 9.40
CA MET A 26 -0.72 -1.68 10.73
C MET A 26 -0.88 -2.86 11.68
N LEU A 27 -1.43 -3.93 11.19
CA LEU A 27 -1.57 -5.14 12.00
C LEU A 27 -0.20 -5.69 12.39
N LEU A 28 0.72 -5.71 11.45
CA LEU A 28 2.07 -6.17 11.74
C LEU A 28 2.74 -5.28 12.79
N ALA A 29 2.53 -3.97 12.70
CA ALA A 29 3.11 -3.06 13.66
C ALA A 29 2.56 -3.29 15.05
N ILE A 30 1.26 -3.55 15.14
CA ILE A 30 0.64 -3.83 16.42
C ILE A 30 1.19 -5.13 17.01
N ILE A 31 1.30 -6.15 16.18
CA ILE A 31 1.83 -7.43 16.63
C ILE A 31 3.27 -7.27 17.12
N GLY A 32 4.06 -6.51 16.39
CA GLY A 32 5.42 -6.26 16.76
C GLY A 32 5.54 -5.48 18.06
N PHE A 33 4.64 -4.52 18.26
CA PHE A 33 4.66 -3.73 19.46
C PHE A 33 4.29 -4.58 20.68
N ILE A 34 3.26 -5.38 20.52
CA ILE A 34 2.82 -6.24 21.64
C ILE A 34 3.89 -7.27 21.97
N GLY A 35 4.51 -7.84 20.94
CA GLY A 35 5.53 -8.86 21.13
C GLY A 35 6.90 -8.30 21.48
N ASP A 36 7.01 -6.99 21.56
CA ASP A 36 8.28 -6.34 21.87
C ASP A 36 9.36 -6.73 20.86
N ARG A 37 8.99 -6.66 19.60
CA ARG A 37 9.91 -7.03 18.52
C ARG A 37 10.17 -5.81 17.65
N SER A 38 11.29 -5.17 17.91
CA SER A 38 11.60 -3.92 17.21
C SER A 38 11.81 -4.13 15.71
N GLY A 39 12.22 -5.33 15.31
CA GLY A 39 12.39 -5.60 13.90
C GLY A 39 11.09 -5.49 13.12
N PHE A 40 9.98 -5.87 13.73
CA PHE A 40 8.69 -5.75 13.07
C PHE A 40 8.33 -4.30 12.81
N LEU A 41 8.65 -3.42 13.76
CA LEU A 41 8.36 -2.01 13.60
C LEU A 41 9.18 -1.41 12.46
N ASP A 42 10.44 -1.80 12.38
CA ASP A 42 11.30 -1.32 11.30
C ASP A 42 10.75 -1.74 9.95
N ILE A 43 10.31 -2.99 9.86
CA ILE A 43 9.75 -3.49 8.61
C ILE A 43 8.47 -2.74 8.27
N ALA A 44 7.64 -2.47 9.25
CA ALA A 44 6.39 -1.76 9.01
C ALA A 44 6.66 -0.34 8.50
N ILE A 45 7.63 0.33 9.08
CA ILE A 45 7.96 1.68 8.65
C ILE A 45 8.51 1.66 7.24
N LEU A 46 9.39 0.74 6.96
CA LEU A 46 9.98 0.63 5.63
C LEU A 46 8.92 0.32 4.58
N TYR A 47 8.03 -0.61 4.90
CA TYR A 47 6.96 -0.97 3.99
C TYR A 47 6.04 0.23 3.74
N GLY A 48 5.74 1.00 4.79
CA GLY A 48 4.90 2.16 4.64
C GLY A 48 5.52 3.21 3.72
N LEU A 49 6.81 3.44 3.87
CA LEU A 49 7.50 4.40 3.02
C LEU A 49 7.50 3.94 1.57
N VAL A 50 7.86 2.68 1.34
CA VAL A 50 7.89 2.15 -0.02
C VAL A 50 6.50 2.19 -0.63
N ASN A 51 5.49 1.82 0.14
CA ASN A 51 4.12 1.83 -0.34
C ASN A 51 3.68 3.24 -0.73
N PHE A 52 4.03 4.21 0.10
CA PHE A 52 3.67 5.59 -0.19
C PHE A 52 4.35 6.08 -1.48
N ILE A 53 5.64 5.84 -1.58
CA ILE A 53 6.39 6.28 -2.76
C ILE A 53 5.87 5.58 -4.02
N ALA A 54 5.64 4.28 -3.92
CA ALA A 54 5.14 3.53 -5.07
C ALA A 54 3.77 4.00 -5.49
N THR A 55 2.91 4.31 -4.53
CA THR A 55 1.57 4.78 -4.84
C THR A 55 1.60 6.12 -5.55
N VAL A 56 2.40 7.04 -5.05
CA VAL A 56 2.52 8.35 -5.67
C VAL A 56 3.06 8.22 -7.08
N ALA A 57 4.09 7.41 -7.24
CA ALA A 57 4.70 7.23 -8.56
C ALA A 57 3.71 6.61 -9.55
N LEU A 58 2.95 5.64 -9.10
CA LEU A 58 1.98 4.98 -9.96
C LEU A 58 0.85 5.91 -10.35
N LEU A 59 0.35 6.69 -9.41
CA LEU A 59 -0.70 7.64 -9.70
C LEU A 59 -0.23 8.72 -10.66
N ARG A 60 0.99 9.17 -10.49
CA ARG A 60 1.57 10.12 -11.41
C ARG A 60 1.70 9.55 -12.80
N PHE A 61 2.13 8.29 -12.88
CA PHE A 61 2.26 7.62 -14.16
C PHE A 61 0.92 7.51 -14.86
N VAL A 62 -0.11 7.14 -14.12
CA VAL A 62 -1.44 6.99 -14.72
C VAL A 62 -1.97 8.35 -15.19
N GLU A 63 -1.73 9.39 -14.42
CA GLU A 63 -2.15 10.73 -14.81
C GLU A 63 -1.49 11.16 -16.11
N THR A 64 -0.19 10.93 -16.20
CA THR A 64 0.56 11.31 -17.38
C THR A 64 0.06 10.54 -18.60
N LYS A 65 -0.21 9.27 -18.42
CA LYS A 65 -0.68 8.44 -19.51
C LYS A 65 -2.04 8.91 -20.01
N ARG A 66 -2.89 9.33 -19.09
CA ARG A 66 -4.22 9.81 -19.48
C ARG A 66 -4.15 11.10 -20.27
N LEU A 67 -3.20 11.94 -19.94
CA LEU A 67 -3.07 13.22 -20.63
C LEU A 67 -2.54 13.07 -22.05
N THR A 68 -1.81 12.03 -22.32
CA THR A 68 -1.28 11.81 -23.65
C THR A 68 -2.22 10.97 -24.50
#